data_653c01828ffc0fef4143dba0621bec87
#
_entry.id   653c01828ffc0fef4143dba0621bec87
#
_cell.length_a   1.000
_cell.length_b   1.000
_cell.length_c   1.000
_cell.angle_alpha   90.00
_cell.angle_beta   90.00
_cell.angle_gamma   90.00
#
_symmetry.space_group_name_H-M   'P 1'
#
loop_
_entity.id
_entity.type
_entity.pdbx_description
1 polymer ?
#
loop_
_entity_poly.entity_id
_entity_poly.type
_entity_poly.pdbx_seq_one_letter_code
_entity_poly.pdbx_strand_id
1 'polypeptide(L)'
;MKNEKEILKWLNGELSNQEIEDLKQSEGSDTLEKIAHYSSLLETPKVDAQKALDQFKARDKSKNETKVRTLHFKTIYSVAAAIVVLLTGAYFLFYNTTTAFETQIAQIKTFHLPDDSEVLLNAASKITFKEKEWENKRDLTLDGEAYFQVKKGQTFSVNTADGVVQVLGTHFNVKQRKNYFEVSCFEGLVSVTHNNETVKLPPGKTFRLINNKIEDVPDFNAQNPSWMQKESSFDRIPLDQVIAELERQYDIKIKTEGVDTSKLFTGSFTHTNQKIALEAITIPLKLSYKLQGKTVIFYNYGVQ
;
A
#
# COMPACT_ATOMS: atom_id res chain seq x y z
N MET A 1 46.13 13.08 -83.82
CA MET A 1 45.72 14.03 -82.76
C MET A 1 45.82 15.51 -83.11
N LYS A 2 46.55 15.90 -84.14
CA LYS A 2 46.45 17.29 -84.66
C LYS A 2 45.17 17.52 -85.41
N ASN A 3 44.62 16.54 -86.09
CA ASN A 3 43.39 16.64 -86.89
C ASN A 3 42.08 16.85 -86.03
N GLU A 4 41.99 16.37 -84.79
CA GLU A 4 40.79 16.41 -83.99
C GLU A 4 40.43 17.85 -83.52
N LYS A 5 41.41 18.65 -83.19
CA LYS A 5 41.23 20.04 -82.78
C LYS A 5 40.89 20.94 -83.99
N GLU A 6 41.41 20.65 -85.14
CA GLU A 6 41.11 21.37 -86.40
C GLU A 6 39.71 21.02 -86.88
N ILE A 7 39.29 19.76 -86.77
CA ILE A 7 37.92 19.32 -87.08
C ILE A 7 36.90 19.99 -86.18
N LEU A 8 37.15 20.07 -84.84
CA LEU A 8 36.29 20.78 -83.93
C LEU A 8 36.15 22.28 -84.20
N LYS A 9 37.24 22.94 -84.54
CA LYS A 9 37.23 24.36 -84.95
C LYS A 9 36.49 24.56 -86.25
N TRP A 10 36.54 23.62 -87.16
CA TRP A 10 35.81 23.66 -88.43
C TRP A 10 34.33 23.49 -88.21
N LEU A 11 33.91 22.54 -87.37
CA LEU A 11 32.51 22.34 -87.02
C LEU A 11 31.91 23.52 -86.22
N ASN A 12 32.74 24.23 -85.48
CA ASN A 12 32.31 25.44 -84.76
C ASN A 12 32.34 26.73 -85.61
N GLY A 13 32.81 26.63 -86.84
CA GLY A 13 32.89 27.81 -87.73
C GLY A 13 34.05 28.75 -87.39
N GLU A 14 35.11 28.28 -86.70
CA GLU A 14 36.19 29.10 -86.14
C GLU A 14 37.46 29.09 -87.05
N LEU A 15 37.44 28.37 -88.18
CA LEU A 15 38.58 28.30 -89.15
C LEU A 15 38.49 29.44 -90.17
N SER A 16 39.70 29.95 -90.57
CA SER A 16 39.84 30.90 -91.66
C SER A 16 39.65 30.20 -93.01
N ASN A 17 39.34 30.96 -94.09
CA ASN A 17 39.15 30.40 -95.44
C ASN A 17 40.37 29.61 -95.96
N GLN A 18 41.61 29.96 -95.59
CA GLN A 18 42.81 29.25 -95.94
C GLN A 18 42.97 27.90 -95.24
N GLU A 19 42.68 27.86 -93.98
CA GLU A 19 42.71 26.63 -93.14
C GLU A 19 41.57 25.66 -93.56
N ILE A 20 40.46 26.14 -94.12
CA ILE A 20 39.33 25.32 -94.64
C ILE A 20 39.79 24.64 -95.96
N GLU A 21 40.58 25.36 -96.81
CA GLU A 21 41.16 24.78 -98.08
C GLU A 21 42.20 23.72 -97.80
N ASP A 22 43.05 23.93 -96.80
CA ASP A 22 44.06 22.92 -96.36
C ASP A 22 43.38 21.67 -95.74
N LEU A 23 42.27 21.83 -95.03
CA LEU A 23 41.52 20.73 -94.51
C LEU A 23 40.83 19.90 -95.60
N LYS A 24 40.36 20.53 -96.65
CA LYS A 24 39.75 19.90 -97.84
C LYS A 24 40.71 19.08 -98.70
N GLN A 25 42.02 19.38 -98.65
CA GLN A 25 43.04 18.61 -99.32
C GLN A 25 43.63 17.45 -98.50
N SER A 26 43.16 17.29 -97.25
CA SER A 26 43.56 16.18 -96.35
C SER A 26 42.75 14.90 -96.63
N GLU A 27 43.40 13.74 -96.44
CA GLU A 27 42.81 12.41 -96.64
C GLU A 27 41.59 12.26 -95.64
N GLY A 28 40.40 12.03 -96.17
CA GLY A 28 39.17 11.94 -95.41
C GLY A 28 38.22 13.14 -95.47
N SER A 29 38.49 14.14 -96.31
CA SER A 29 37.68 15.36 -96.50
C SER A 29 36.22 15.07 -96.96
N ASP A 30 36.03 14.09 -97.77
CA ASP A 30 34.67 13.58 -98.19
C ASP A 30 33.80 13.12 -97.05
N THR A 31 34.40 12.57 -96.03
CA THR A 31 33.62 12.10 -94.85
C THR A 31 33.23 13.26 -93.97
N LEU A 32 34.13 14.30 -93.88
CA LEU A 32 33.87 15.51 -93.15
C LEU A 32 32.74 16.37 -93.75
N GLU A 33 32.71 16.48 -95.14
CA GLU A 33 31.65 17.17 -95.86
C GLU A 33 30.27 16.49 -95.67
N LYS A 34 30.27 15.14 -95.70
CA LYS A 34 29.05 14.40 -95.41
C LYS A 34 28.58 14.65 -93.98
N ILE A 35 29.47 14.62 -93.01
CA ILE A 35 29.13 14.92 -91.61
C ILE A 35 28.54 16.35 -91.43
N ALA A 36 29.17 17.35 -92.09
CA ALA A 36 28.68 18.71 -92.08
C ALA A 36 27.32 18.85 -92.74
N HIS A 37 27.13 18.16 -93.88
CA HIS A 37 25.84 18.16 -94.56
C HIS A 37 24.72 17.53 -93.71
N TYR A 38 24.99 16.38 -93.10
CA TYR A 38 23.96 15.73 -92.24
C TYR A 38 23.75 16.48 -90.90
N SER A 39 24.82 17.12 -90.36
CA SER A 39 24.67 17.89 -89.15
C SER A 39 23.87 19.18 -89.35
N SER A 40 23.92 19.75 -90.55
CA SER A 40 23.13 20.91 -90.92
C SER A 40 21.64 20.60 -91.12
N LEU A 41 21.26 19.32 -91.33
CA LEU A 41 19.91 18.83 -91.43
C LEU A 41 19.31 18.45 -90.03
N LEU A 42 20.11 18.41 -88.97
CA LEU A 42 19.63 18.16 -87.64
C LEU A 42 19.02 19.45 -87.06
N GLU A 43 17.75 19.54 -87.08
CA GLU A 43 17.04 20.57 -86.32
C GLU A 43 17.20 20.31 -84.84
N THR A 44 17.95 21.10 -84.11
CA THR A 44 18.02 21.05 -82.67
C THR A 44 16.72 21.68 -82.13
N PRO A 45 15.94 20.94 -81.33
CA PRO A 45 14.77 21.52 -80.77
C PRO A 45 15.16 22.75 -79.91
N LYS A 46 14.59 23.90 -80.19
CA LYS A 46 14.81 25.12 -79.40
C LYS A 46 14.18 24.88 -78.01
N VAL A 47 15.01 24.49 -77.03
CA VAL A 47 14.61 24.35 -75.65
C VAL A 47 14.45 25.71 -75.04
N ASP A 48 13.24 26.12 -74.76
CA ASP A 48 12.95 27.33 -74.01
C ASP A 48 13.36 27.09 -72.53
N ALA A 49 14.57 27.51 -72.20
CA ALA A 49 15.15 27.33 -70.89
C ALA A 49 14.33 28.01 -69.79
N GLN A 50 13.71 29.12 -70.15
CA GLN A 50 12.86 29.86 -69.20
C GLN A 50 11.59 29.09 -68.86
N LYS A 51 10.93 28.50 -69.85
CA LYS A 51 9.73 27.64 -69.67
C LYS A 51 10.04 26.35 -68.94
N ALA A 52 11.23 25.75 -69.21
CA ALA A 52 11.68 24.59 -68.52
C ALA A 52 11.98 24.89 -67.04
N LEU A 53 12.58 26.02 -66.72
CA LEU A 53 12.88 26.50 -65.37
C LEU A 53 11.56 26.79 -64.59
N ASP A 54 10.60 27.42 -65.26
CA ASP A 54 9.32 27.74 -64.65
C ASP A 54 8.49 26.46 -64.36
N GLN A 55 8.54 25.49 -65.25
CA GLN A 55 7.92 24.15 -65.00
C GLN A 55 8.60 23.40 -63.87
N PHE A 56 9.95 23.50 -63.76
CA PHE A 56 10.68 22.89 -62.67
C PHE A 56 10.30 23.53 -61.33
N LYS A 57 10.30 24.89 -61.29
CA LYS A 57 9.89 25.63 -60.08
C LYS A 57 8.44 25.36 -59.69
N ALA A 58 7.52 25.20 -60.63
CA ALA A 58 6.13 24.85 -60.39
C ALA A 58 6.00 23.42 -59.81
N ARG A 59 6.80 22.44 -60.30
CA ARG A 59 6.85 21.08 -59.76
C ARG A 59 7.44 21.03 -58.35
N ASP A 60 8.44 21.86 -58.06
CA ASP A 60 9.11 21.89 -56.77
C ASP A 60 8.18 22.51 -55.70
N LYS A 61 7.39 23.56 -56.06
CA LYS A 61 6.37 24.13 -55.18
C LYS A 61 5.24 23.13 -54.85
N SER A 62 4.91 22.22 -55.76
CA SER A 62 3.82 21.24 -55.49
C SER A 62 4.26 20.06 -54.62
N LYS A 63 5.57 19.83 -54.45
CA LYS A 63 6.14 18.73 -53.65
C LYS A 63 6.33 19.07 -52.17
N ASN A 64 6.27 20.33 -51.75
CA ASN A 64 6.70 20.78 -50.44
C ASN A 64 5.57 21.07 -49.45
N GLU A 65 4.37 20.50 -49.59
CA GLU A 65 3.38 20.47 -48.50
C GLU A 65 3.21 19.10 -47.88
N THR A 66 4.32 18.39 -47.57
CA THR A 66 4.25 17.40 -46.55
C THR A 66 4.10 18.12 -45.22
N LYS A 67 2.88 18.14 -44.67
CA LYS A 67 2.63 18.54 -43.29
C LYS A 67 3.46 17.65 -42.39
N VAL A 68 4.64 18.14 -42.00
CA VAL A 68 5.44 17.50 -40.94
C VAL A 68 4.63 17.67 -39.67
N ARG A 69 3.93 16.62 -39.23
CA ARG A 69 3.34 16.55 -37.89
C ARG A 69 4.51 16.60 -36.89
N THR A 70 4.80 17.77 -36.38
CA THR A 70 5.71 17.92 -35.24
C THR A 70 5.05 17.20 -34.06
N LEU A 71 5.57 16.02 -33.73
CA LEU A 71 5.25 15.35 -32.47
C LEU A 71 5.73 16.29 -31.36
N HIS A 72 4.75 16.86 -30.62
CA HIS A 72 5.05 17.67 -29.45
C HIS A 72 5.59 16.75 -28.35
N PHE A 73 6.88 16.43 -28.38
CA PHE A 73 7.54 15.60 -27.36
C PHE A 73 7.25 16.11 -25.95
N LYS A 74 7.11 17.43 -25.76
CA LYS A 74 6.74 18.00 -24.44
C LYS A 74 5.39 17.48 -23.93
N THR A 75 4.38 17.34 -24.79
CA THR A 75 3.08 16.80 -24.41
C THR A 75 3.12 15.30 -24.14
N ILE A 76 3.95 14.55 -24.87
CA ILE A 76 4.16 13.11 -24.63
C ILE A 76 4.84 12.90 -23.26
N TYR A 77 5.88 13.67 -22.94
CA TYR A 77 6.54 13.58 -21.63
C TYR A 77 5.62 14.00 -20.48
N SER A 78 4.78 15.02 -20.65
CA SER A 78 3.83 15.42 -19.59
C SER A 78 2.76 14.37 -19.35
N VAL A 79 2.25 13.71 -20.40
CA VAL A 79 1.27 12.62 -20.27
C VAL A 79 1.94 11.39 -19.63
N ALA A 80 3.16 11.02 -20.06
CA ALA A 80 3.91 9.91 -19.46
C ALA A 80 4.18 10.19 -17.97
N ALA A 81 4.61 11.40 -17.62
CA ALA A 81 4.82 11.79 -16.22
C ALA A 81 3.53 11.71 -15.39
N ALA A 82 2.39 12.16 -15.94
CA ALA A 82 1.10 12.05 -15.27
C ALA A 82 0.69 10.59 -15.03
N ILE A 83 0.90 9.71 -16.01
CA ILE A 83 0.64 8.27 -15.88
C ILE A 83 1.53 7.65 -14.79
N VAL A 84 2.82 7.99 -14.76
CA VAL A 84 3.75 7.50 -13.73
C VAL A 84 3.29 7.97 -12.34
N VAL A 85 2.91 9.23 -12.19
CA VAL A 85 2.39 9.76 -10.91
C VAL A 85 1.10 9.06 -10.50
N LEU A 86 0.16 8.84 -11.45
CA LEU A 86 -1.09 8.12 -11.18
C LEU A 86 -0.83 6.65 -10.79
N LEU A 87 0.04 5.95 -11.51
CA LEU A 87 0.38 4.57 -11.23
C LEU A 87 1.12 4.44 -9.88
N THR A 88 2.03 5.37 -9.59
CA THR A 88 2.73 5.41 -8.31
C THR A 88 1.77 5.72 -7.16
N GLY A 89 0.89 6.70 -7.33
CA GLY A 89 -0.17 7.02 -6.37
C GLY A 89 -1.13 5.84 -6.14
N ALA A 90 -1.60 5.20 -7.22
CA ALA A 90 -2.43 4.01 -7.15
C ALA A 90 -1.69 2.85 -6.43
N TYR A 91 -0.41 2.61 -6.78
CA TYR A 91 0.41 1.60 -6.10
C TYR A 91 0.47 1.85 -4.59
N PHE A 92 0.76 3.08 -4.14
CA PHE A 92 0.79 3.42 -2.70
C PHE A 92 -0.57 3.25 -2.03
N LEU A 93 -1.67 3.64 -2.68
CA LEU A 93 -3.03 3.48 -2.15
C LEU A 93 -3.44 2.01 -2.03
N PHE A 94 -3.11 1.17 -3.01
CA PHE A 94 -3.50 -0.24 -3.01
C PHE A 94 -2.51 -1.17 -2.29
N TYR A 95 -1.24 -0.76 -2.16
CA TYR A 95 -0.22 -1.56 -1.49
C TYR A 95 -0.30 -1.48 0.03
N ASN A 96 -0.71 -0.33 0.58
CA ASN A 96 -0.80 -0.09 2.03
C ASN A 96 -2.18 -0.43 2.63
N THR A 97 -2.94 -1.33 2.03
CA THR A 97 -4.21 -1.78 2.61
C THR A 97 -3.98 -2.54 3.92
N THR A 98 -4.51 -1.98 5.00
CA THR A 98 -4.54 -2.61 6.32
C THR A 98 -5.86 -3.36 6.47
N THR A 99 -5.79 -4.65 6.78
CA THR A 99 -6.97 -5.46 7.14
C THR A 99 -7.30 -5.23 8.59
N ALA A 100 -8.58 -4.99 8.89
CA ALA A 100 -9.07 -4.74 10.24
C ALA A 100 -10.21 -5.67 10.62
N PHE A 101 -10.15 -6.24 11.82
CA PHE A 101 -11.25 -6.93 12.49
C PHE A 101 -11.62 -6.16 13.73
N GLU A 102 -12.92 -5.94 13.93
CA GLU A 102 -13.47 -5.19 15.04
C GLU A 102 -14.69 -5.89 15.61
N THR A 103 -14.88 -5.80 16.91
CA THR A 103 -16.04 -6.28 17.65
C THR A 103 -16.76 -5.14 18.35
N GLN A 104 -18.09 -5.22 18.36
CA GLN A 104 -18.93 -4.32 19.11
C GLN A 104 -19.03 -4.74 20.59
N ILE A 105 -19.72 -3.93 21.40
CA ILE A 105 -20.10 -4.27 22.77
C ILE A 105 -20.87 -5.61 22.76
N ALA A 106 -20.60 -6.47 23.73
CA ALA A 106 -21.19 -7.80 23.90
C ALA A 106 -20.97 -8.77 22.71
N GLN A 107 -20.02 -8.47 21.82
CA GLN A 107 -19.71 -9.28 20.65
C GLN A 107 -18.34 -9.97 20.79
N ILE A 108 -18.29 -11.27 20.49
CA ILE A 108 -17.05 -12.03 20.30
C ILE A 108 -16.98 -12.44 18.84
N LYS A 109 -15.80 -12.40 18.25
CA LYS A 109 -15.56 -12.80 16.86
C LYS A 109 -14.36 -13.72 16.78
N THR A 110 -14.51 -14.84 16.07
CA THR A 110 -13.42 -15.77 15.75
C THR A 110 -13.07 -15.61 14.29
N PHE A 111 -11.76 -15.61 13.97
CA PHE A 111 -11.26 -15.58 12.59
C PHE A 111 -9.85 -16.19 12.53
N HIS A 112 -9.41 -16.51 11.32
CA HIS A 112 -8.07 -17.00 11.04
C HIS A 112 -7.22 -15.91 10.38
N LEU A 113 -5.97 -15.87 10.76
CA LEU A 113 -4.92 -15.06 10.14
C LEU A 113 -4.36 -15.78 8.90
N PRO A 114 -3.60 -15.12 8.02
CA PRO A 114 -3.08 -15.73 6.79
C PRO A 114 -2.17 -16.96 7.00
N ASP A 115 -1.63 -17.16 8.21
CA ASP A 115 -0.82 -18.30 8.61
C ASP A 115 -1.63 -19.42 9.30
N ASP A 116 -2.96 -19.38 9.18
CA ASP A 116 -3.91 -20.28 9.86
C ASP A 116 -3.86 -20.22 11.41
N SER A 117 -3.23 -19.20 11.98
CA SER A 117 -3.38 -18.91 13.41
C SER A 117 -4.80 -18.44 13.70
N GLU A 118 -5.41 -18.98 14.77
CA GLU A 118 -6.76 -18.61 15.18
C GLU A 118 -6.74 -17.48 16.19
N VAL A 119 -7.65 -16.51 16.01
CA VAL A 119 -7.85 -15.40 16.93
C VAL A 119 -9.31 -15.34 17.36
N LEU A 120 -9.50 -15.30 18.67
CA LEU A 120 -10.78 -14.96 19.27
C LEU A 120 -10.68 -13.52 19.80
N LEU A 121 -11.50 -12.62 19.27
CA LEU A 121 -11.52 -11.20 19.63
C LEU A 121 -12.70 -10.94 20.58
N ASN A 122 -12.39 -10.46 21.78
CA ASN A 122 -13.38 -10.16 22.81
C ASN A 122 -14.16 -8.85 22.51
N ALA A 123 -15.18 -8.54 23.29
CA ALA A 123 -16.04 -7.37 23.12
C ALA A 123 -15.26 -6.05 23.08
N ALA A 124 -15.72 -5.11 22.25
CA ALA A 124 -15.16 -3.78 22.08
C ALA A 124 -13.63 -3.83 21.85
N SER A 125 -13.18 -4.58 20.83
CA SER A 125 -11.77 -4.80 20.53
C SER A 125 -11.53 -4.69 19.04
N LYS A 126 -10.30 -4.34 18.68
CA LYS A 126 -9.86 -4.15 17.30
C LYS A 126 -8.49 -4.74 17.07
N ILE A 127 -8.34 -5.46 15.96
CA ILE A 127 -7.06 -5.93 15.44
C ILE A 127 -6.86 -5.35 14.06
N THR A 128 -5.64 -4.92 13.77
CA THR A 128 -5.22 -4.47 12.45
C THR A 128 -3.90 -5.11 12.05
N PHE A 129 -3.77 -5.50 10.81
CA PHE A 129 -2.53 -6.05 10.25
C PHE A 129 -2.46 -5.83 8.74
N LYS A 130 -1.27 -6.02 8.16
CA LYS A 130 -1.04 -5.94 6.73
C LYS A 130 -0.96 -7.34 6.13
N GLU A 131 -2.01 -7.78 5.48
CA GLU A 131 -2.11 -9.13 4.92
C GLU A 131 -1.00 -9.43 3.91
N LYS A 132 -0.65 -8.46 3.06
CA LYS A 132 0.42 -8.61 2.05
C LYS A 132 1.83 -8.73 2.62
N GLU A 133 2.05 -8.24 3.83
CA GLU A 133 3.36 -8.32 4.51
C GLU A 133 3.47 -9.57 5.39
N TRP A 134 2.36 -10.33 5.58
CA TRP A 134 2.25 -11.40 6.56
C TRP A 134 3.25 -12.54 6.38
N GLU A 135 3.54 -12.93 5.13
CA GLU A 135 4.53 -13.97 4.84
C GLU A 135 5.94 -13.62 5.34
N ASN A 136 6.28 -12.32 5.34
CA ASN A 136 7.58 -11.84 5.78
C ASN A 136 7.61 -11.42 7.25
N LYS A 137 6.47 -10.94 7.77
CA LYS A 137 6.36 -10.38 9.11
C LYS A 137 4.96 -10.62 9.68
N ARG A 138 4.84 -11.59 10.59
CA ARG A 138 3.60 -11.90 11.30
C ARG A 138 3.36 -10.88 12.43
N ASP A 139 2.91 -9.69 12.06
CA ASP A 139 2.84 -8.52 12.92
C ASP A 139 1.43 -7.91 12.87
N LEU A 140 0.83 -7.71 14.04
CA LEU A 140 -0.47 -7.08 14.18
C LEU A 140 -0.49 -6.06 15.32
N THR A 141 -1.47 -5.17 15.30
CA THR A 141 -1.76 -4.24 16.39
C THR A 141 -3.10 -4.60 17.03
N LEU A 142 -3.12 -4.67 18.34
CA LEU A 142 -4.31 -4.92 19.15
C LEU A 142 -4.66 -3.69 19.99
N ASP A 143 -5.92 -3.27 19.92
CA ASP A 143 -6.59 -2.39 20.88
C ASP A 143 -7.79 -3.15 21.42
N GLY A 144 -7.72 -3.58 22.67
CA GLY A 144 -8.74 -4.44 23.23
C GLY A 144 -8.24 -5.72 23.89
N GLU A 145 -8.98 -6.79 23.75
CA GLU A 145 -8.66 -8.10 24.30
C GLU A 145 -8.85 -9.19 23.26
N ALA A 146 -7.84 -10.05 23.13
CA ALA A 146 -7.88 -11.18 22.21
C ALA A 146 -7.11 -12.39 22.77
N TYR A 147 -7.64 -13.57 22.49
CA TYR A 147 -6.97 -14.83 22.68
C TYR A 147 -6.42 -15.35 21.36
N PHE A 148 -5.19 -15.79 21.38
CA PHE A 148 -4.44 -16.23 20.21
C PHE A 148 -4.05 -17.69 20.33
N GLN A 149 -4.30 -18.48 19.29
CA GLN A 149 -3.74 -19.81 19.08
C GLN A 149 -2.81 -19.76 17.89
N VAL A 150 -1.55 -19.41 18.14
CA VAL A 150 -0.56 -19.17 17.09
C VAL A 150 0.08 -20.45 16.61
N LYS A 151 0.07 -20.67 15.29
CA LYS A 151 0.78 -21.77 14.63
C LYS A 151 2.29 -21.58 14.78
N LYS A 152 3.00 -22.72 15.02
CA LYS A 152 4.48 -22.72 15.09
C LYS A 152 5.09 -22.19 13.81
N GLY A 153 6.10 -21.32 13.93
CA GLY A 153 6.76 -20.72 12.76
C GLY A 153 7.68 -19.55 13.13
N GLN A 154 7.76 -18.60 12.25
CA GLN A 154 8.50 -17.35 12.46
C GLN A 154 7.91 -16.56 13.65
N THR A 155 8.63 -15.55 14.09
CA THR A 155 8.16 -14.67 15.17
C THR A 155 6.80 -14.06 14.81
N PHE A 156 5.85 -14.18 15.74
CA PHE A 156 4.54 -13.56 15.69
C PHE A 156 4.51 -12.45 16.74
N SER A 157 4.12 -11.25 16.35
CA SER A 157 4.15 -10.07 17.21
C SER A 157 2.77 -9.43 17.34
N VAL A 158 2.36 -9.18 18.60
CA VAL A 158 1.20 -8.36 18.93
C VAL A 158 1.70 -7.03 19.50
N ASN A 159 1.49 -5.96 18.76
CA ASN A 159 1.81 -4.60 19.20
C ASN A 159 0.61 -4.01 19.93
N THR A 160 0.86 -3.43 21.09
CA THR A 160 -0.14 -2.70 21.88
C THR A 160 0.41 -1.33 22.30
N ALA A 161 -0.43 -0.48 22.88
CA ALA A 161 0.00 0.82 23.39
C ALA A 161 1.02 0.69 24.53
N ASP A 162 0.93 -0.36 25.36
CA ASP A 162 1.75 -0.51 26.57
C ASP A 162 2.87 -1.54 26.42
N GLY A 163 2.95 -2.26 25.29
CA GLY A 163 4.03 -3.23 25.08
C GLY A 163 3.90 -4.05 23.82
N VAL A 164 4.95 -4.82 23.55
CA VAL A 164 5.02 -5.77 22.43
C VAL A 164 5.07 -7.19 22.97
N VAL A 165 4.18 -8.05 22.45
CA VAL A 165 4.12 -9.46 22.81
C VAL A 165 4.63 -10.29 21.63
N GLN A 166 5.61 -11.17 21.87
CA GLN A 166 6.23 -11.99 20.81
C GLN A 166 6.21 -13.47 21.18
N VAL A 167 5.87 -14.30 20.18
CA VAL A 167 5.80 -15.76 20.33
C VAL A 167 6.29 -16.45 19.05
N LEU A 168 6.52 -17.79 19.15
CA LEU A 168 6.86 -18.65 18.00
C LEU A 168 5.78 -19.69 17.69
N GLY A 169 4.84 -19.91 18.62
CA GLY A 169 3.78 -20.90 18.51
C GLY A 169 3.23 -21.19 19.91
N THR A 170 2.18 -20.50 20.30
CA THR A 170 1.79 -20.32 21.70
C THR A 170 0.29 -20.06 21.79
N HIS A 171 -0.34 -20.49 22.87
CA HIS A 171 -1.69 -20.08 23.25
C HIS A 171 -1.61 -19.06 24.37
N PHE A 172 -2.13 -17.84 24.11
CA PHE A 172 -2.02 -16.75 25.09
C PHE A 172 -3.15 -15.73 24.90
N ASN A 173 -3.43 -14.98 25.96
CA ASN A 173 -4.38 -13.86 25.97
C ASN A 173 -3.61 -12.55 26.10
N VAL A 174 -4.04 -11.54 25.38
CA VAL A 174 -3.56 -10.16 25.53
C VAL A 174 -4.75 -9.27 25.77
N LYS A 175 -4.71 -8.50 26.88
CA LYS A 175 -5.73 -7.50 27.23
C LYS A 175 -5.07 -6.15 27.34
N GLN A 176 -5.37 -5.27 26.39
CA GLN A 176 -4.96 -3.87 26.35
C GLN A 176 -6.18 -2.98 26.56
N ARG A 177 -6.25 -2.29 27.67
CA ARG A 177 -7.32 -1.35 28.00
C ARG A 177 -6.72 -0.08 28.59
N LYS A 178 -7.51 0.96 28.76
CA LYS A 178 -7.03 2.20 29.38
C LYS A 178 -6.45 1.91 30.77
N ASN A 179 -5.19 2.24 31.00
CA ASN A 179 -4.46 2.03 32.26
C ASN A 179 -4.37 0.56 32.70
N TYR A 180 -4.55 -0.39 31.77
CA TYR A 180 -4.52 -1.82 32.06
C TYR A 180 -3.93 -2.60 30.88
N PHE A 181 -2.84 -3.29 31.14
CA PHE A 181 -2.23 -4.21 30.19
C PHE A 181 -1.95 -5.55 30.87
N GLU A 182 -2.40 -6.62 30.27
CA GLU A 182 -2.22 -7.98 30.81
C GLU A 182 -1.94 -8.98 29.68
N VAL A 183 -0.98 -9.85 29.93
CA VAL A 183 -0.63 -10.96 29.03
C VAL A 183 -0.56 -12.23 29.85
N SER A 184 -1.36 -13.25 29.49
CA SER A 184 -1.40 -14.56 30.15
C SER A 184 -1.01 -15.65 29.17
N CYS A 185 -0.06 -16.50 29.55
CA CYS A 185 0.42 -17.63 28.78
C CYS A 185 -0.27 -18.93 29.20
N PHE A 186 -0.95 -19.61 28.26
CA PHE A 186 -1.62 -20.90 28.51
C PHE A 186 -0.81 -22.08 28.00
N GLU A 187 -0.11 -21.91 26.86
CA GLU A 187 0.76 -22.94 26.28
C GLU A 187 1.95 -22.27 25.57
N GLY A 188 3.13 -22.91 25.63
CA GLY A 188 4.34 -22.44 24.97
C GLY A 188 5.12 -21.42 25.78
N LEU A 189 5.66 -20.39 25.13
CA LEU A 189 6.46 -19.34 25.77
C LEU A 189 6.12 -17.99 25.14
N VAL A 190 5.76 -17.02 25.98
CA VAL A 190 5.46 -15.64 25.57
C VAL A 190 6.59 -14.72 26.03
N SER A 191 7.07 -13.84 25.16
CA SER A 191 7.96 -12.75 25.50
C SER A 191 7.16 -11.43 25.51
N VAL A 192 7.15 -10.72 26.64
CA VAL A 192 6.50 -9.42 26.78
C VAL A 192 7.57 -8.35 26.95
N THR A 193 7.62 -7.38 26.06
CA THR A 193 8.54 -6.25 26.14
C THR A 193 7.76 -4.98 26.50
N HIS A 194 8.11 -4.36 27.63
CA HIS A 194 7.59 -3.08 28.10
C HIS A 194 8.75 -2.21 28.56
N ASN A 195 8.80 -0.92 28.15
CA ASN A 195 9.86 0.02 28.49
C ASN A 195 11.30 -0.50 28.29
N ASN A 196 11.54 -1.25 27.19
CA ASN A 196 12.81 -1.92 26.85
C ASN A 196 13.22 -3.09 27.77
N GLU A 197 12.38 -3.47 28.71
CA GLU A 197 12.57 -4.67 29.52
C GLU A 197 11.73 -5.83 28.95
N THR A 198 12.32 -7.00 28.89
CA THR A 198 11.65 -8.18 28.35
C THR A 198 11.48 -9.25 29.44
N VAL A 199 10.24 -9.66 29.64
CA VAL A 199 9.84 -10.74 30.55
C VAL A 199 9.38 -11.94 29.74
N LYS A 200 9.83 -13.15 30.16
CA LYS A 200 9.37 -14.40 29.55
C LYS A 200 8.32 -15.06 30.46
N LEU A 201 7.21 -15.43 29.85
CA LEU A 201 6.07 -16.04 30.52
C LEU A 201 5.94 -17.51 30.04
N PRO A 202 6.30 -18.51 30.87
CA PRO A 202 5.92 -19.89 30.62
C PRO A 202 4.43 -20.12 30.92
N PRO A 203 3.85 -21.28 30.61
CA PRO A 203 2.45 -21.59 30.89
C PRO A 203 2.08 -21.38 32.37
N GLY A 204 0.90 -20.81 32.59
CA GLY A 204 0.38 -20.46 33.90
C GLY A 204 0.88 -19.14 34.50
N LYS A 205 1.71 -18.39 33.76
CA LYS A 205 2.20 -17.07 34.21
C LYS A 205 1.50 -15.93 33.50
N THR A 206 1.37 -14.82 34.23
CA THR A 206 0.77 -13.56 33.76
C THR A 206 1.71 -12.40 34.00
N PHE A 207 1.82 -11.51 33.01
CA PHE A 207 2.37 -10.17 33.16
C PHE A 207 1.23 -9.18 33.23
N ARG A 208 1.23 -8.28 34.22
CA ARG A 208 0.15 -7.30 34.41
C ARG A 208 0.71 -5.93 34.76
N LEU A 209 0.16 -4.90 34.07
CA LEU A 209 0.35 -3.51 34.42
C LEU A 209 -0.99 -2.88 34.79
N ILE A 210 -1.03 -2.19 35.92
CA ILE A 210 -2.18 -1.34 36.31
C ILE A 210 -1.63 0.06 36.60
N ASN A 211 -2.17 1.07 35.91
CA ASN A 211 -1.67 2.44 36.01
C ASN A 211 -0.15 2.55 35.78
N ASN A 212 0.35 1.80 34.80
CA ASN A 212 1.77 1.73 34.43
C ASN A 212 2.71 1.14 35.52
N LYS A 213 2.16 0.40 36.48
CA LYS A 213 2.92 -0.30 37.52
C LYS A 213 2.80 -1.81 37.30
N ILE A 214 3.93 -2.51 37.40
CA ILE A 214 3.94 -3.99 37.34
C ILE A 214 3.30 -4.52 38.61
N GLU A 215 2.34 -5.40 38.45
CA GLU A 215 1.66 -6.09 39.55
C GLU A 215 2.13 -7.56 39.64
N ASP A 216 2.30 -8.02 40.86
CA ASP A 216 2.56 -9.43 41.12
C ASP A 216 1.26 -10.24 40.99
N VAL A 217 1.22 -11.18 40.06
CA VAL A 217 0.05 -11.98 39.75
C VAL A 217 0.32 -13.45 40.11
N PRO A 218 -0.53 -14.09 40.90
CA PRO A 218 -0.41 -15.52 41.20
C PRO A 218 -0.45 -16.37 39.94
N ASP A 219 0.20 -17.53 40.00
CA ASP A 219 0.14 -18.54 38.94
C ASP A 219 -1.29 -19.06 38.80
N PHE A 220 -1.65 -19.37 37.56
CA PHE A 220 -2.97 -19.94 37.25
C PHE A 220 -2.84 -21.30 36.55
N ASN A 221 -3.89 -22.13 36.66
CA ASN A 221 -3.96 -23.43 36.01
C ASN A 221 -5.24 -23.57 35.17
N ALA A 222 -5.53 -22.56 34.34
CA ALA A 222 -6.62 -22.62 33.39
C ALA A 222 -6.06 -22.90 31.98
N GLN A 223 -6.86 -23.53 31.12
CA GLN A 223 -6.49 -23.80 29.74
C GLN A 223 -6.83 -22.66 28.80
N ASN A 224 -7.79 -21.83 29.16
CA ASN A 224 -8.32 -20.73 28.36
C ASN A 224 -8.75 -19.57 29.26
N PRO A 225 -8.82 -18.34 28.77
CA PRO A 225 -9.35 -17.21 29.52
C PRO A 225 -10.86 -17.39 29.80
N SER A 226 -11.31 -16.96 30.98
CA SER A 226 -12.70 -17.15 31.46
C SER A 226 -13.76 -16.51 30.55
N TRP A 227 -13.43 -15.42 29.85
CA TRP A 227 -14.37 -14.74 28.96
C TRP A 227 -14.80 -15.61 27.75
N MET A 228 -14.02 -16.61 27.36
CA MET A 228 -14.43 -17.60 26.36
C MET A 228 -15.61 -18.46 26.84
N GLN A 229 -15.79 -18.58 28.16
CA GLN A 229 -16.92 -19.26 28.81
C GLN A 229 -18.04 -18.28 29.22
N LYS A 230 -18.03 -17.08 28.67
CA LYS A 230 -18.99 -16.00 28.99
C LYS A 230 -18.96 -15.57 30.45
N GLU A 231 -17.77 -15.48 31.03
CA GLU A 231 -17.51 -15.04 32.38
C GLU A 231 -16.27 -14.15 32.43
N SER A 232 -16.31 -13.00 33.09
CA SER A 232 -15.14 -12.19 33.39
C SER A 232 -14.69 -12.46 34.82
N SER A 233 -13.44 -12.88 35.00
CA SER A 233 -12.85 -13.15 36.30
C SER A 233 -11.78 -12.12 36.64
N PHE A 234 -11.69 -11.76 37.91
CA PHE A 234 -10.82 -10.71 38.43
C PHE A 234 -10.13 -11.18 39.70
N ASP A 235 -8.84 -10.90 39.81
CA ASP A 235 -8.06 -11.07 41.02
C ASP A 235 -7.34 -9.79 41.36
N ARG A 236 -7.77 -9.14 42.46
CA ARG A 236 -7.26 -7.85 42.97
C ARG A 236 -7.23 -6.75 41.90
N ILE A 237 -8.30 -6.64 41.11
CA ILE A 237 -8.45 -5.64 40.05
C ILE A 237 -9.20 -4.42 40.57
N PRO A 238 -8.75 -3.18 40.30
CA PRO A 238 -9.48 -1.97 40.67
C PRO A 238 -10.93 -1.96 40.13
N LEU A 239 -11.88 -1.50 40.92
CA LEU A 239 -13.28 -1.53 40.56
C LEU A 239 -13.60 -0.74 39.28
N ASP A 240 -12.86 0.32 38.96
CA ASP A 240 -13.03 1.05 37.72
C ASP A 240 -12.78 0.16 36.49
N GLN A 241 -11.82 -0.76 36.53
CA GLN A 241 -11.56 -1.73 35.45
C GLN A 241 -12.67 -2.79 35.36
N VAL A 242 -13.18 -3.24 36.50
CA VAL A 242 -14.30 -4.18 36.57
C VAL A 242 -15.60 -3.54 36.02
N ILE A 243 -15.86 -2.29 36.38
CA ILE A 243 -16.97 -1.50 35.82
C ILE A 243 -16.85 -1.35 34.32
N ALA A 244 -15.67 -0.97 33.84
CA ALA A 244 -15.41 -0.83 32.40
C ALA A 244 -15.62 -2.15 31.63
N GLU A 245 -15.27 -3.30 32.24
CA GLU A 245 -15.54 -4.62 31.63
C GLU A 245 -17.04 -4.92 31.61
N LEU A 246 -17.77 -4.62 32.70
CA LEU A 246 -19.20 -4.83 32.75
C LEU A 246 -19.94 -3.98 31.68
N GLU A 247 -19.52 -2.72 31.49
CA GLU A 247 -20.03 -1.86 30.41
C GLU A 247 -19.82 -2.43 29.01
N ARG A 248 -18.65 -3.06 28.78
CA ARG A 248 -18.34 -3.73 27.49
C ARG A 248 -19.18 -4.96 27.23
N GLN A 249 -19.52 -5.69 28.28
CA GLN A 249 -20.27 -6.96 28.14
C GLN A 249 -21.79 -6.78 28.09
N TYR A 250 -22.33 -5.65 28.56
CA TYR A 250 -23.80 -5.46 28.70
C TYR A 250 -24.38 -4.22 28.02
N ASP A 251 -23.60 -3.44 27.29
CA ASP A 251 -24.05 -2.18 26.64
C ASP A 251 -24.80 -1.26 27.63
N ILE A 252 -24.24 -1.10 28.82
CA ILE A 252 -24.76 -0.20 29.89
C ILE A 252 -23.73 0.85 30.22
N LYS A 253 -24.16 1.91 30.88
CA LYS A 253 -23.30 2.94 31.46
C LYS A 253 -23.41 2.92 32.97
N ILE A 254 -22.28 2.86 33.67
CA ILE A 254 -22.23 2.85 35.13
C ILE A 254 -21.75 4.21 35.64
N LYS A 255 -22.55 4.81 36.52
CA LYS A 255 -22.19 5.99 37.31
C LYS A 255 -21.97 5.58 38.74
N THR A 256 -21.06 6.25 39.43
CA THR A 256 -20.79 6.00 40.85
C THR A 256 -21.10 7.25 41.67
N GLU A 257 -21.81 7.08 42.76
CA GLU A 257 -22.13 8.14 43.72
C GLU A 257 -21.51 7.80 45.08
N GLY A 258 -20.43 8.54 45.43
CA GLY A 258 -19.69 8.33 46.68
C GLY A 258 -18.92 7.00 46.77
N VAL A 259 -18.73 6.27 45.66
CA VAL A 259 -18.02 4.98 45.61
C VAL A 259 -16.57 5.19 45.30
N ASP A 260 -15.69 4.59 46.08
CA ASP A 260 -14.26 4.52 45.79
C ASP A 260 -13.98 3.42 44.76
N THR A 261 -13.74 3.84 43.51
CA THR A 261 -13.50 2.94 42.38
C THR A 261 -12.06 2.39 42.34
N SER A 262 -11.14 2.85 43.20
CA SER A 262 -9.80 2.28 43.34
C SER A 262 -9.77 1.00 44.18
N LYS A 263 -10.87 0.67 44.91
CA LYS A 263 -10.97 -0.57 45.68
C LYS A 263 -10.74 -1.78 44.79
N LEU A 264 -9.96 -2.73 45.31
CA LEU A 264 -9.67 -3.96 44.61
C LEU A 264 -10.83 -4.95 44.73
N PHE A 265 -11.20 -5.55 43.62
CA PHE A 265 -12.22 -6.57 43.50
C PHE A 265 -11.57 -7.90 43.14
N THR A 266 -11.97 -8.97 43.85
CA THR A 266 -11.67 -10.35 43.50
C THR A 266 -12.99 -11.11 43.40
N GLY A 267 -13.26 -11.72 42.26
CA GLY A 267 -14.50 -12.42 41.95
C GLY A 267 -14.73 -12.51 40.46
N SER A 268 -15.91 -12.95 40.07
CA SER A 268 -16.28 -13.03 38.66
C SER A 268 -17.72 -12.60 38.44
N PHE A 269 -18.05 -12.26 37.16
CA PHE A 269 -19.43 -12.07 36.74
C PHE A 269 -19.70 -12.73 35.38
N THR A 270 -20.93 -13.22 35.22
CA THR A 270 -21.43 -13.83 33.99
C THR A 270 -21.73 -12.78 32.91
N HIS A 271 -21.68 -13.14 31.66
CA HIS A 271 -22.13 -12.32 30.52
C HIS A 271 -23.57 -12.64 30.08
N THR A 272 -24.24 -13.58 30.74
CA THR A 272 -25.56 -14.07 30.32
C THR A 272 -26.73 -13.47 31.08
N ASN A 273 -26.48 -12.86 32.26
CA ASN A 273 -27.50 -12.28 33.10
C ASN A 273 -26.98 -11.01 33.77
N GLN A 274 -27.45 -9.86 33.31
CA GLN A 274 -27.03 -8.55 33.80
C GLN A 274 -27.31 -8.36 35.32
N LYS A 275 -28.47 -8.82 35.83
CA LYS A 275 -28.81 -8.68 37.25
C LYS A 275 -27.79 -9.45 38.09
N ILE A 276 -27.54 -10.71 37.78
CA ILE A 276 -26.56 -11.55 38.48
C ILE A 276 -25.18 -10.92 38.42
N ALA A 277 -24.78 -10.38 37.27
CA ALA A 277 -23.47 -9.72 37.08
C ALA A 277 -23.36 -8.46 37.99
N LEU A 278 -24.41 -7.63 38.07
CA LEU A 278 -24.44 -6.46 38.95
C LEU A 278 -24.35 -6.87 40.44
N GLU A 279 -25.10 -7.89 40.84
CA GLU A 279 -25.13 -8.41 42.22
C GLU A 279 -23.74 -9.03 42.58
N ALA A 280 -23.10 -9.76 41.65
CA ALA A 280 -21.81 -10.35 41.88
C ALA A 280 -20.71 -9.32 42.20
N ILE A 281 -20.84 -8.09 41.70
CA ILE A 281 -19.92 -7.01 41.98
C ILE A 281 -20.34 -6.21 43.21
N THR A 282 -21.62 -5.86 43.31
CA THR A 282 -22.10 -4.92 44.33
C THR A 282 -22.17 -5.52 45.72
N ILE A 283 -22.61 -6.77 45.86
CA ILE A 283 -22.79 -7.43 47.17
C ILE A 283 -21.44 -7.53 47.95
N PRO A 284 -20.33 -8.08 47.37
CA PRO A 284 -19.08 -8.19 48.11
C PRO A 284 -18.51 -6.84 48.52
N LEU A 285 -18.73 -5.80 47.72
CA LEU A 285 -18.24 -4.46 47.99
C LEU A 285 -19.15 -3.61 48.87
N LYS A 286 -20.29 -4.19 49.35
CA LYS A 286 -21.33 -3.50 50.13
C LYS A 286 -21.89 -2.26 49.43
N LEU A 287 -22.11 -2.38 48.12
CA LEU A 287 -22.74 -1.38 47.29
C LEU A 287 -24.16 -1.74 46.98
N SER A 288 -24.95 -0.74 46.66
CA SER A 288 -26.28 -0.87 46.06
C SER A 288 -26.30 -0.31 44.67
N TYR A 289 -27.28 -0.67 43.86
CA TYR A 289 -27.44 -0.10 42.53
C TYR A 289 -28.90 0.25 42.24
N LYS A 290 -29.10 1.25 41.36
CA LYS A 290 -30.40 1.58 40.77
C LYS A 290 -30.30 1.63 39.26
N LEU A 291 -31.34 1.17 38.57
CA LEU A 291 -31.43 1.16 37.12
C LEU A 291 -32.19 2.39 36.62
N GLN A 292 -31.61 3.10 35.63
CA GLN A 292 -32.26 4.23 34.94
C GLN A 292 -32.04 4.07 33.43
N GLY A 293 -32.91 3.28 32.80
CA GLY A 293 -32.73 2.89 31.40
C GLY A 293 -31.46 2.08 31.20
N LYS A 294 -30.57 2.54 30.33
CA LYS A 294 -29.23 1.95 30.15
C LYS A 294 -28.17 2.41 31.16
N THR A 295 -28.52 3.33 32.05
CA THR A 295 -27.63 3.81 33.11
C THR A 295 -27.88 3.04 34.41
N VAL A 296 -26.79 2.54 34.99
CA VAL A 296 -26.78 1.91 36.32
C VAL A 296 -26.00 2.82 37.25
N ILE A 297 -26.56 3.14 38.41
CA ILE A 297 -25.89 4.01 39.39
C ILE A 297 -25.50 3.15 40.59
N PHE A 298 -24.19 3.03 40.86
CA PHE A 298 -23.66 2.40 42.05
C PHE A 298 -23.54 3.42 43.19
N TYR A 299 -23.97 3.06 44.41
CA TYR A 299 -23.87 3.90 45.59
C TYR A 299 -23.61 3.05 46.84
N ASN A 300 -23.10 3.65 47.90
CA ASN A 300 -22.81 2.95 49.15
C ASN A 300 -24.12 2.45 49.83
N TYR A 301 -24.09 1.22 50.34
CA TYR A 301 -25.20 0.64 51.07
C TYR A 301 -25.54 1.49 52.29
N GLY A 302 -26.81 1.89 52.47
CA GLY A 302 -27.28 2.66 53.62
C GLY A 302 -27.24 4.19 53.44
N VAL A 303 -26.83 4.72 52.29
CA VAL A 303 -26.97 6.14 51.92
C VAL A 303 -28.21 6.25 51.01
N GLN A 304 -29.32 6.68 51.55
CA GLN A 304 -30.55 7.10 50.84
C GLN A 304 -30.60 8.60 50.75
#